data_00ed976edbdc45834f9286f70bde0bae
#
_entry.id   00ed976edbdc45834f9286f70bde0bae
#
_cell.length_a   1.000
_cell.length_b   1.000
_cell.length_c   1.000
_cell.angle_alpha   90.00
_cell.angle_beta   90.00
_cell.angle_gamma   90.00
#
_symmetry.space_group_name_H-M   'P 1'
#
loop_
_entity.id
_entity.type
_entity.pdbx_description
1 polymer ?
#
loop_
_entity_poly.entity_id
_entity_poly.type
_entity_poly.pdbx_seq_one_letter_code
_entity_poly.pdbx_strand_id
1 'polypeptide(L)' 'MNLRDFEYFNALGELLSFTQVATQFNVSQPTISYAMKRLEQRYGCDLIQKDPSHRFVVLTREGEILKAHVTSILDELLV' A
#
# COMPACT_ATOMS: atom_id res chain seq x y z
N MET A 1 12.74 2.14 -6.89
CA MET A 1 11.51 2.35 -6.09
C MET A 1 11.47 3.80 -5.67
N ASN A 2 10.32 4.42 -5.68
CA ASN A 2 10.19 5.83 -5.37
C ASN A 2 9.20 6.07 -4.22
N LEU A 3 9.15 7.30 -3.74
CA LEU A 3 8.29 7.67 -2.63
C LEU A 3 6.81 7.43 -2.92
N ARG A 4 6.42 7.51 -4.19
CA ARG A 4 5.02 7.29 -4.58
C ARG A 4 4.54 5.88 -4.23
N ASP A 5 5.39 4.87 -4.34
CA ASP A 5 5.02 3.50 -3.96
C ASP A 5 4.65 3.42 -2.49
N PHE A 6 5.37 4.13 -1.62
CA PHE A 6 5.05 4.20 -0.20
C PHE A 6 3.77 4.99 0.07
N GLU A 7 3.51 6.04 -0.68
CA GLU A 7 2.26 6.79 -0.56
C GLU A 7 1.06 5.91 -0.90
N TYR A 8 1.15 5.14 -1.99
CA TYR A 8 0.10 4.20 -2.36
C TYR A 8 -0.10 3.14 -1.27
N PHE A 9 0.99 2.60 -0.75
CA PHE A 9 0.92 1.57 0.28
C PHE A 9 0.28 2.11 1.56
N ASN A 10 0.67 3.30 1.97
CA ASN A 10 0.09 3.94 3.16
C ASN A 10 -1.43 4.14 3.00
N ALA A 11 -1.85 4.65 1.86
CA ALA A 11 -3.28 4.84 1.58
C ALA A 11 -4.02 3.50 1.53
N LEU A 12 -3.41 2.48 0.93
CA LEU A 12 -4.02 1.16 0.85
C LEU A 12 -4.21 0.55 2.24
N GLY A 13 -3.24 0.73 3.13
CA GLY A 13 -3.36 0.27 4.51
C GLY A 13 -4.47 0.96 5.29
N GLU A 14 -4.82 2.18 4.92
CA GLU A 14 -5.92 2.90 5.55
C GLU A 14 -7.27 2.58 4.94
N LEU A 15 -7.34 2.54 3.61
CA LEU A 15 -8.60 2.38 2.88
C LEU A 15 -8.97 0.92 2.64
N LEU A 16 -7.98 0.04 2.56
CA LEU A 16 -8.13 -1.40 2.35
C LEU A 16 -8.91 -1.72 1.07
N SER A 17 -8.80 -0.86 0.07
CA SER A 17 -9.50 -1.00 -1.21
C SER A 17 -8.64 -0.43 -2.33
N PHE A 18 -8.30 -1.28 -3.32
CA PHE A 18 -7.57 -0.84 -4.50
C PHE A 18 -8.33 0.24 -5.26
N THR A 19 -9.65 0.08 -5.38
CA THR A 19 -10.50 1.02 -6.10
C THR A 19 -10.46 2.40 -5.45
N GLN A 20 -10.57 2.45 -4.12
CA GLN A 20 -10.57 3.72 -3.41
C GLN A 20 -9.22 4.43 -3.50
N VAL A 21 -8.12 3.66 -3.39
CA VAL A 21 -6.79 4.25 -3.53
C VAL A 21 -6.58 4.80 -4.94
N ALA A 22 -6.94 4.00 -5.95
CA ALA A 22 -6.82 4.43 -7.34
C ALA A 22 -7.62 5.72 -7.59
N THR A 23 -8.82 5.81 -7.05
CA THR A 23 -9.65 7.01 -7.16
C THR A 23 -8.99 8.20 -6.48
N GLN A 24 -8.48 7.99 -5.26
CA GLN A 24 -7.84 9.07 -4.50
C GLN A 24 -6.66 9.68 -5.26
N PHE A 25 -5.86 8.85 -5.90
CA PHE A 25 -4.65 9.32 -6.62
C PHE A 25 -4.92 9.58 -8.11
N ASN A 26 -6.14 9.35 -8.57
CA ASN A 26 -6.52 9.53 -9.98
C ASN A 26 -5.65 8.70 -10.92
N VAL A 27 -5.48 7.44 -10.57
CA VAL A 27 -4.72 6.47 -11.36
C VAL A 27 -5.55 5.19 -11.52
N SER A 28 -5.07 4.28 -12.37
CA SER A 28 -5.74 3.00 -12.57
C SER A 28 -5.44 2.04 -11.42
N GLN A 29 -6.32 1.05 -11.20
CA GLN A 29 -6.07 0.01 -10.22
C GLN A 29 -4.77 -0.77 -10.47
N PRO A 30 -4.44 -1.13 -11.73
CA PRO A 30 -3.14 -1.78 -11.99
C PRO A 30 -1.95 -0.97 -11.54
N THR A 31 -2.01 0.37 -11.59
CA THR A 31 -0.93 1.21 -11.09
C THR A 31 -0.67 0.93 -9.60
N ILE A 32 -1.73 0.83 -8.80
CA ILE A 32 -1.62 0.53 -7.38
C ILE A 32 -1.12 -0.91 -7.18
N SER A 33 -1.70 -1.85 -7.92
CA SER A 33 -1.34 -3.26 -7.81
C SER A 33 0.15 -3.49 -8.13
N TYR A 34 0.65 -2.87 -9.18
CA TYR A 34 2.06 -2.98 -9.55
C TYR A 34 2.98 -2.34 -8.51
N ALA A 35 2.55 -1.23 -7.92
CA ALA A 35 3.32 -0.60 -6.84
C ALA A 35 3.46 -1.55 -5.65
N MET A 36 2.39 -2.27 -5.30
CA MET A 36 2.44 -3.24 -4.21
C MET A 36 3.39 -4.39 -4.53
N LYS A 37 3.37 -4.87 -5.78
CA LYS A 37 4.30 -5.92 -6.19
C LYS A 37 5.75 -5.47 -6.10
N ARG A 38 6.04 -4.22 -6.50
CA ARG A 38 7.40 -3.68 -6.37
C ARG A 38 7.86 -3.66 -4.92
N LEU A 39 6.99 -3.23 -4.01
CA LEU A 39 7.31 -3.21 -2.58
C LEU A 39 7.51 -4.62 -2.03
N GLU A 40 6.64 -5.54 -2.39
CA GLU A 40 6.76 -6.94 -1.94
C GLU A 40 8.05 -7.57 -2.43
N GLN A 41 8.45 -7.29 -3.69
CA GLN A 41 9.72 -7.75 -4.22
C GLN A 41 10.91 -7.13 -3.47
N ARG A 42 10.80 -5.84 -3.16
CA ARG A 42 11.85 -5.12 -2.45
C ARG A 42 12.11 -5.72 -1.07
N TYR A 43 11.04 -6.05 -0.35
CA TYR A 43 11.16 -6.54 1.02
C TYR A 43 11.15 -8.06 1.14
N GLY A 44 10.88 -8.75 0.04
CA GLY A 44 10.95 -10.22 0.01
C GLY A 44 9.85 -10.92 0.80
N CYS A 45 8.71 -10.28 0.97
CA CYS A 45 7.59 -10.86 1.69
C CYS A 45 6.26 -10.27 1.20
N ASP A 46 5.16 -10.96 1.47
CA ASP A 46 3.84 -10.43 1.20
C ASP A 46 3.53 -9.32 2.20
N LEU A 47 3.02 -8.21 1.70
CA LEU A 47 2.59 -7.07 2.51
C LEU A 47 1.09 -6.94 2.58
N ILE A 48 0.40 -7.48 1.57
CA ILE A 48 -1.05 -7.45 1.51
C ILE A 48 -1.59 -8.83 1.14
N GLN A 49 -2.85 -9.09 1.52
CA GLN A 49 -3.59 -10.27 1.13
C GLN A 49 -5.00 -9.83 0.75
N LYS A 50 -5.58 -10.46 -0.27
CA LYS A 50 -7.00 -10.26 -0.59
C LYS A 50 -7.83 -11.08 0.38
N ASP A 51 -8.94 -10.51 0.85
CA ASP A 51 -9.87 -11.27 1.65
C ASP A 51 -10.60 -12.31 0.77
N PRO A 52 -11.29 -13.29 1.38
CA PRO A 52 -11.98 -14.32 0.59
C PRO A 52 -13.06 -13.78 -0.35
N SER A 53 -13.65 -12.62 -0.05
CA SER A 53 -14.67 -12.01 -0.91
C SER A 53 -14.07 -11.25 -2.10
N HIS A 54 -12.77 -11.01 -2.11
CA HIS A 54 -12.03 -10.21 -3.11
C HIS A 54 -12.50 -8.74 -3.20
N ARG A 55 -13.24 -8.26 -2.20
CA ARG A 55 -13.69 -6.87 -2.15
C ARG A 55 -12.69 -5.95 -1.51
N PHE A 56 -11.98 -6.48 -0.51
CA PHE A 56 -11.05 -5.70 0.29
C PHE A 56 -9.71 -6.41 0.32
N VAL A 57 -8.70 -5.67 0.72
CA VAL A 57 -7.41 -6.25 1.06
C VAL A 57 -7.20 -6.11 2.55
N VAL A 58 -6.31 -6.92 3.10
CA VAL A 58 -5.84 -6.75 4.47
C VAL A 58 -4.32 -6.72 4.42
N LEU A 59 -3.71 -6.09 5.41
CA LEU A 59 -2.26 -6.10 5.53
C LEU A 59 -1.84 -7.39 6.22
N THR A 60 -0.72 -7.95 5.76
CA THR A 60 -0.06 -9.02 6.50
C THR A 60 0.56 -8.42 7.77
N ARG A 61 1.10 -9.28 8.63
CA ARG A 61 1.85 -8.81 9.80
C ARG A 61 3.02 -7.91 9.36
N GLU A 62 3.75 -8.33 8.32
CA GLU A 62 4.86 -7.57 7.76
C GLU A 62 4.37 -6.24 7.19
N GLY A 63 3.20 -6.25 6.55
CA GLY A 63 2.59 -5.04 6.03
C GLY A 63 2.22 -4.06 7.13
N GLU A 64 1.69 -4.54 8.25
CA GLU A 64 1.37 -3.68 9.39
C GLU A 64 2.63 -3.03 9.98
N ILE A 65 3.71 -3.79 10.08
CA ILE A 65 4.98 -3.27 10.56
C ILE A 65 5.52 -2.19 9.63
N LEU A 66 5.52 -2.49 8.32
CA LEU A 66 5.99 -1.52 7.33
C LEU A 66 5.13 -0.27 7.33
N LYS A 67 3.80 -0.41 7.46
CA LYS A 67 2.89 0.74 7.46
C LYS A 67 3.22 1.70 8.61
N ALA A 68 3.51 1.20 9.78
CA ALA A 68 3.87 2.05 10.92
C ALA A 68 5.11 2.89 10.60
N HIS A 69 6.11 2.29 9.97
CA HIS A 69 7.34 3.01 9.58
C HIS A 69 7.07 4.01 8.46
N VAL A 70 6.31 3.62 7.44
CA VAL A 70 5.98 4.47 6.31
C VAL A 70 5.18 5.69 6.75
N THR A 71 4.19 5.49 7.60
CA THR A 71 3.38 6.58 8.15
C THR A 71 4.27 7.60 8.87
N SER A 72 5.18 7.12 9.69
CA SER A 72 6.10 7.97 10.44
C SER A 72 7.00 8.77 9.49
N ILE A 73 7.56 8.13 8.47
CA ILE A 73 8.44 8.78 7.50
C ILE A 73 7.67 9.85 6.72
N LEU A 74 6.47 9.51 6.23
CA LEU A 74 5.67 10.46 5.46
C LEU A 74 5.26 11.67 6.30
N ASP A 75 4.90 11.45 7.56
CA ASP A 75 4.55 12.54 8.46
C ASP A 75 5.74 13.48 8.69
N GLU A 76 6.94 12.92 8.82
CA GLU A 76 8.15 13.72 8.99
C GLU A 76 8.46 14.57 7.75
N LEU A 77 8.23 14.02 6.56
CA LEU A 77 8.49 14.72 5.31
C LEU A 77 7.49 15.85 5.03
N LEU A 78 6.31 15.79 5.64
CA LEU A 78 5.25 16.78 5.42
C LEU A 78 5.26 17.92 6.43
N VAL A 79 6.15 17.87 7.41
CA VAL A 79 6.26 18.90 8.44
C VAL A 79 7.15 20.05 7.97
#